data_13b0a629acb97254d682dec58dd5dc53
#
_entry.id   13b0a629acb97254d682dec58dd5dc53
#
_cell.length_a   1.000
_cell.length_b   1.000
_cell.length_c   1.000
_cell.angle_alpha   90.00
_cell.angle_beta   90.00
_cell.angle_gamma   90.00
#
_symmetry.space_group_name_H-M   'P 1'
#
loop_
_entity.id
_entity.type
_entity.pdbx_description
1 polymer ?
#
loop_
_entity_poly.entity_id
_entity_poly.type
_entity_poly.pdbx_seq_one_letter_code
_entity_poly.pdbx_strand_id
1 'polypeptide(L)'
;MAAQANDPHHAPRENRLFAFSNQTLKGDTMNRRTALWTIPSLTTGLFADVASASGSGVDQTNPDNPKLNPKTTAVLTLDCQVGVIEFVPGSEQIFARASRVVAAARNRKVPVIHVGIGFRPGYPEVPVDHPTFGMVRQSGKFVIGTKSAAFHPSIAPTADEIVIHKHRISAFSGNDLEMILRARGITHLVLFGIATSGIVLSTLRQAADLDFHCVVIADCCHDGDEEVHRVLTTKVFSRQATVVTADKFIKEM
;
A
#
# COMPACT_ATOMS: atom_id res chain seq x y z
N MET A 1 -45.97 7.94 -38.27
CA MET A 1 -45.25 6.66 -38.45
C MET A 1 -43.80 6.97 -38.83
N ALA A 2 -42.91 6.88 -37.89
CA ALA A 2 -41.47 6.91 -38.13
C ALA A 2 -40.80 6.07 -37.04
N ALA A 3 -40.15 4.98 -37.43
CA ALA A 3 -39.51 3.99 -36.56
C ALA A 3 -38.20 4.54 -36.01
N GLN A 4 -38.04 4.48 -34.70
CA GLN A 4 -36.76 4.71 -34.04
C GLN A 4 -35.95 3.42 -34.10
N ALA A 5 -34.75 3.52 -34.70
CA ALA A 5 -33.76 2.46 -34.74
C ALA A 5 -33.11 2.30 -33.35
N ASN A 6 -33.09 1.07 -32.83
CA ASN A 6 -32.37 0.65 -31.64
C ASN A 6 -30.85 0.63 -31.96
N ASP A 7 -30.08 1.41 -31.22
CA ASP A 7 -28.63 1.36 -31.19
C ASP A 7 -28.17 0.31 -30.15
N PRO A 8 -27.42 -0.76 -30.50
CA PRO A 8 -27.05 -1.83 -29.58
C PRO A 8 -25.78 -1.57 -28.76
N HIS A 9 -25.27 -0.33 -28.66
CA HIS A 9 -23.97 -0.03 -28.01
C HIS A 9 -24.05 0.60 -26.62
N HIS A 10 -25.19 0.54 -25.92
CA HIS A 10 -25.31 1.06 -24.55
C HIS A 10 -25.39 -0.08 -23.53
N ALA A 11 -24.27 -0.78 -23.28
CA ALA A 11 -24.10 -1.61 -22.08
C ALA A 11 -23.39 -0.78 -20.99
N PRO A 12 -23.80 -0.85 -19.72
CA PRO A 12 -23.18 -0.09 -18.64
C PRO A 12 -21.75 -0.56 -18.39
N ARG A 13 -20.80 0.40 -18.41
CA ARG A 13 -19.39 0.17 -18.07
C ARG A 13 -19.22 0.17 -16.56
N GLU A 14 -19.72 -0.85 -15.90
CA GLU A 14 -19.49 -1.06 -14.47
C GLU A 14 -18.30 -2.01 -14.24
N ASN A 15 -17.40 -1.61 -13.31
CA ASN A 15 -16.27 -2.37 -12.75
C ASN A 15 -14.94 -2.39 -13.50
N ARG A 16 -14.35 -1.22 -13.81
CA ARG A 16 -12.94 -1.19 -14.27
C ARG A 16 -11.96 -0.40 -13.39
N LEU A 17 -12.34 -0.04 -12.18
CA LEU A 17 -11.45 0.78 -11.32
C LEU A 17 -10.20 0.03 -10.82
N PHE A 18 -10.20 -1.29 -10.82
CA PHE A 18 -9.08 -2.13 -10.36
C PHE A 18 -8.80 -3.35 -11.26
N ALA A 19 -9.48 -3.49 -12.40
CA ALA A 19 -9.19 -4.56 -13.35
C ALA A 19 -8.07 -4.10 -14.29
N PHE A 20 -6.85 -4.56 -14.07
CA PHE A 20 -5.81 -4.57 -15.10
C PHE A 20 -6.27 -5.50 -16.22
N SER A 21 -6.55 -4.95 -17.40
CA SER A 21 -6.99 -5.73 -18.55
C SER A 21 -5.90 -6.73 -18.95
N ASN A 22 -6.20 -8.02 -18.90
CA ASN A 22 -5.47 -9.07 -19.59
C ASN A 22 -5.68 -8.89 -21.11
N GLN A 23 -4.87 -8.06 -21.75
CA GLN A 23 -4.70 -8.13 -23.20
C GLN A 23 -3.64 -9.19 -23.50
N THR A 24 -4.10 -10.34 -23.92
CA THR A 24 -3.28 -11.37 -24.60
C THR A 24 -2.73 -10.80 -25.90
N LEU A 25 -1.48 -10.39 -25.89
CA LEU A 25 -0.72 -10.13 -27.11
C LEU A 25 -0.41 -11.47 -27.77
N LYS A 26 -1.06 -11.75 -28.88
CA LYS A 26 -0.71 -12.83 -29.83
C LYS A 26 0.66 -12.51 -30.43
N GLY A 27 1.47 -13.57 -30.53
CA GLY A 27 2.88 -13.59 -30.80
C GLY A 27 3.37 -12.81 -32.03
N ASP A 28 4.52 -12.21 -31.78
CA ASP A 28 5.48 -11.94 -32.83
C ASP A 28 6.85 -12.47 -32.40
N THR A 29 7.42 -13.30 -33.24
CA THR A 29 8.71 -13.97 -33.07
C THR A 29 9.83 -12.96 -33.19
N MET A 30 10.45 -12.58 -32.07
CA MET A 30 11.62 -11.71 -32.09
C MET A 30 12.90 -12.50 -31.82
N ASN A 31 13.75 -12.47 -32.80
CA ASN A 31 15.06 -13.08 -32.99
C ASN A 31 16.03 -12.77 -31.84
N ARG A 32 16.54 -13.82 -31.16
CA ARG A 32 17.55 -13.73 -30.14
C ARG A 32 18.90 -13.35 -30.72
N ARG A 33 19.37 -12.14 -30.46
CA ARG A 33 20.81 -11.82 -30.55
C ARG A 33 21.33 -11.65 -29.13
N THR A 34 22.11 -12.62 -28.70
CA THR A 34 22.88 -12.71 -27.48
C THR A 34 23.92 -11.59 -27.44
N ALA A 35 23.78 -10.64 -26.55
CA ALA A 35 24.85 -9.71 -26.22
C ALA A 35 25.53 -10.20 -24.92
N LEU A 36 26.70 -10.79 -25.06
CA LEU A 36 27.62 -11.15 -24.01
C LEU A 36 28.29 -9.85 -23.51
N TRP A 37 28.04 -9.48 -22.27
CA TRP A 37 28.83 -8.48 -21.56
C TRP A 37 29.91 -9.21 -20.76
N THR A 38 31.14 -9.16 -21.23
CA THR A 38 32.33 -9.59 -20.51
C THR A 38 32.74 -8.48 -19.53
N ILE A 39 32.71 -8.81 -18.23
CA ILE A 39 33.27 -7.96 -17.17
C ILE A 39 34.74 -8.34 -17.01
N PRO A 40 35.71 -7.41 -17.14
CA PRO A 40 37.10 -7.70 -16.85
C PRO A 40 37.32 -7.79 -15.32
N SER A 41 37.89 -8.90 -14.86
CA SER A 41 38.39 -9.08 -13.52
C SER A 41 39.61 -8.19 -13.30
N LEU A 42 39.56 -7.30 -12.32
CA LEU A 42 40.74 -6.60 -11.78
C LEU A 42 41.06 -7.15 -10.40
N THR A 43 42.24 -7.67 -10.32
CA THR A 43 42.91 -8.32 -9.21
C THR A 43 43.31 -7.35 -8.07
N THR A 44 43.11 -7.85 -6.85
CA THR A 44 43.93 -7.71 -5.62
C THR A 44 44.72 -6.41 -5.36
N GLY A 45 44.45 -5.79 -4.23
CA GLY A 45 45.42 -4.96 -3.54
C GLY A 45 44.87 -4.07 -2.43
N LEU A 46 45.29 -4.37 -1.22
CA LEU A 46 45.33 -3.52 -0.02
C LEU A 46 44.01 -3.07 0.62
N PHE A 47 43.56 -3.84 1.60
CA PHE A 47 42.81 -3.27 2.74
C PHE A 47 43.74 -3.25 3.96
N ALA A 48 44.20 -2.05 4.26
CA ALA A 48 44.85 -1.75 5.52
C ALA A 48 43.78 -1.50 6.59
N ASP A 49 44.06 -1.97 7.79
CA ASP A 49 43.33 -1.82 9.04
C ASP A 49 42.68 -0.44 9.23
N VAL A 50 41.37 -0.42 9.45
CA VAL A 50 40.71 0.67 10.17
C VAL A 50 40.30 0.13 11.53
N ALA A 51 40.97 0.65 12.53
CA ALA A 51 40.79 0.35 13.94
C ALA A 51 39.36 0.58 14.42
N SER A 52 38.95 -0.34 15.27
CA SER A 52 37.79 -0.33 16.15
C SER A 52 37.39 1.05 16.69
N ALA A 53 36.22 1.56 16.26
CA ALA A 53 35.46 2.50 17.05
C ALA A 53 34.35 1.69 17.74
N SER A 54 34.48 1.53 19.06
CA SER A 54 33.45 1.03 19.94
C SER A 54 32.25 1.99 19.96
N GLY A 55 31.22 1.69 19.21
CA GLY A 55 29.94 2.43 19.19
C GLY A 55 28.80 1.48 19.45
N SER A 56 28.17 1.62 20.60
CA SER A 56 26.83 1.24 21.04
C SER A 56 26.20 0.04 20.31
N GLY A 57 26.02 -1.04 21.06
CA GLY A 57 25.45 -2.30 20.60
C GLY A 57 24.20 -2.14 19.72
N VAL A 58 24.36 -2.49 18.46
CA VAL A 58 23.23 -2.87 17.62
C VAL A 58 22.75 -4.19 18.20
N ASP A 59 21.60 -4.15 18.89
CA ASP A 59 20.92 -5.36 19.35
C ASP A 59 20.59 -6.20 18.09
N GLN A 60 21.40 -7.22 17.83
CA GLN A 60 21.19 -8.23 16.79
C GLN A 60 20.06 -9.16 17.25
N THR A 61 18.87 -8.61 17.42
CA THR A 61 17.67 -9.42 17.55
C THR A 61 17.39 -10.04 16.19
N ASN A 62 17.14 -11.34 16.22
CA ASN A 62 16.82 -12.25 15.15
C ASN A 62 16.15 -11.51 13.96
N PRO A 63 16.75 -11.51 12.74
CA PRO A 63 16.18 -10.83 11.57
C PRO A 63 14.77 -11.31 11.21
N ASP A 64 14.34 -12.49 11.70
CA ASP A 64 13.01 -13.05 11.49
C ASP A 64 11.94 -12.48 12.43
N ASN A 65 12.30 -11.65 13.41
CA ASN A 65 11.34 -11.05 14.34
C ASN A 65 11.86 -9.77 14.98
N PRO A 66 11.79 -8.61 14.30
CA PRO A 66 12.12 -7.35 14.93
C PRO A 66 11.07 -7.06 16.02
N LYS A 67 11.47 -7.08 17.30
CA LYS A 67 10.64 -6.50 18.36
C LYS A 67 10.33 -5.07 17.97
N LEU A 68 9.07 -4.81 17.62
CA LEU A 68 8.64 -3.50 17.18
C LEU A 68 8.73 -2.51 18.35
N ASN A 69 9.58 -1.51 18.20
CA ASN A 69 9.70 -0.44 19.18
C ASN A 69 8.59 0.58 18.97
N PRO A 70 7.68 0.80 19.93
CA PRO A 70 6.58 1.77 19.78
C PRO A 70 7.02 3.19 19.45
N LYS A 71 8.25 3.57 19.81
CA LYS A 71 8.78 4.91 19.54
C LYS A 71 9.23 5.12 18.10
N THR A 72 9.56 4.02 17.38
CA THR A 72 10.09 4.08 16.02
C THR A 72 9.21 3.35 15.00
N THR A 73 8.04 2.85 15.43
CA THR A 73 7.09 2.12 14.59
C THR A 73 5.80 2.90 14.43
N ALA A 74 5.21 2.87 13.25
CA ALA A 74 3.84 3.33 12.99
C ALA A 74 3.04 2.27 12.22
N VAL A 75 1.74 2.15 12.54
CA VAL A 75 0.78 1.35 11.78
C VAL A 75 0.09 2.26 10.77
N LEU A 76 0.13 1.90 9.50
CA LEU A 76 -0.60 2.59 8.44
C LEU A 76 -1.81 1.75 8.01
N THR A 77 -3.02 2.27 8.22
CA THR A 77 -4.24 1.72 7.59
C THR A 77 -4.40 2.34 6.22
N LEU A 78 -4.46 1.54 5.17
CA LEU A 78 -4.35 1.99 3.79
C LEU A 78 -5.67 1.83 3.04
N ASP A 79 -6.32 2.94 2.69
CA ASP A 79 -7.60 3.00 1.96
C ASP A 79 -8.73 2.16 2.56
N CYS A 80 -8.73 1.98 3.87
CA CYS A 80 -9.78 1.27 4.60
C CYS A 80 -11.05 2.13 4.73
N GLN A 81 -11.55 2.64 3.60
CA GLN A 81 -12.65 3.61 3.49
C GLN A 81 -13.93 2.98 2.95
N VAL A 82 -15.08 3.51 3.37
CA VAL A 82 -16.41 3.06 2.93
C VAL A 82 -16.52 3.00 1.41
N GLY A 83 -16.07 4.04 0.71
CA GLY A 83 -16.12 4.06 -0.76
C GLY A 83 -15.21 3.04 -1.43
N VAL A 84 -14.06 2.68 -0.83
CA VAL A 84 -13.16 1.65 -1.38
C VAL A 84 -13.77 0.27 -1.22
N ILE A 85 -14.39 -0.02 -0.09
CA ILE A 85 -15.10 -1.29 0.17
C ILE A 85 -16.20 -1.53 -0.86
N GLU A 86 -16.92 -0.47 -1.25
CA GLU A 86 -17.95 -0.55 -2.30
C GLU A 86 -17.38 -0.92 -3.67
N PHE A 87 -16.12 -0.58 -3.96
CA PHE A 87 -15.45 -0.90 -5.23
C PHE A 87 -14.72 -2.23 -5.25
N VAL A 88 -14.36 -2.78 -4.07
CA VAL A 88 -13.59 -4.03 -3.95
C VAL A 88 -14.42 -5.05 -3.16
N PRO A 89 -15.27 -5.84 -3.85
CA PRO A 89 -16.15 -6.81 -3.19
C PRO A 89 -15.36 -7.81 -2.34
N GLY A 90 -15.94 -8.22 -1.21
CA GLY A 90 -15.30 -9.16 -0.27
C GLY A 90 -14.30 -8.51 0.71
N SER A 91 -13.96 -7.25 0.53
CA SER A 91 -12.99 -6.56 1.41
C SER A 91 -13.49 -6.37 2.85
N GLU A 92 -14.79 -6.48 3.09
CA GLU A 92 -15.40 -6.41 4.44
C GLU A 92 -14.81 -7.44 5.42
N GLN A 93 -14.42 -8.60 4.92
CA GLN A 93 -13.89 -9.70 5.73
C GLN A 93 -12.60 -9.39 6.50
N ILE A 94 -11.82 -8.38 6.10
CA ILE A 94 -10.56 -8.05 6.79
C ILE A 94 -10.78 -7.28 8.10
N PHE A 95 -11.91 -6.58 8.25
CA PHE A 95 -12.08 -5.58 9.32
C PHE A 95 -12.16 -6.18 10.73
N ALA A 96 -12.63 -7.42 10.88
CA ALA A 96 -12.58 -8.13 12.16
C ALA A 96 -11.13 -8.31 12.66
N ARG A 97 -10.19 -8.61 11.75
CA ARG A 97 -8.76 -8.73 12.08
C ARG A 97 -8.09 -7.37 12.19
N ALA A 98 -8.36 -6.47 11.25
CA ALA A 98 -7.80 -5.12 11.24
C ALA A 98 -8.13 -4.33 12.51
N SER A 99 -9.37 -4.44 13.03
CA SER A 99 -9.76 -3.80 14.30
C SER A 99 -8.96 -4.32 15.50
N ARG A 100 -8.65 -5.61 15.54
CA ARG A 100 -7.79 -6.19 16.59
C ARG A 100 -6.36 -5.67 16.51
N VAL A 101 -5.81 -5.54 15.30
CA VAL A 101 -4.48 -4.97 15.06
C VAL A 101 -4.43 -3.52 15.52
N VAL A 102 -5.41 -2.70 15.11
CA VAL A 102 -5.49 -1.28 15.51
C VAL A 102 -5.63 -1.16 17.03
N ALA A 103 -6.50 -1.96 17.66
CA ALA A 103 -6.67 -1.96 19.12
C ALA A 103 -5.36 -2.36 19.83
N ALA A 104 -4.63 -3.35 19.34
CA ALA A 104 -3.34 -3.76 19.91
C ALA A 104 -2.30 -2.64 19.78
N ALA A 105 -2.22 -1.97 18.64
CA ALA A 105 -1.34 -0.83 18.41
C ALA A 105 -1.65 0.32 19.40
N ARG A 106 -2.92 0.70 19.53
CA ARG A 106 -3.39 1.73 20.46
C ARG A 106 -3.02 1.39 21.92
N ASN A 107 -3.27 0.16 22.34
CA ASN A 107 -2.95 -0.31 23.70
C ASN A 107 -1.46 -0.24 24.02
N ARG A 108 -0.61 -0.41 23.03
CA ARG A 108 0.86 -0.34 23.16
C ARG A 108 1.45 1.01 22.80
N LYS A 109 0.59 2.01 22.56
CA LYS A 109 0.98 3.38 22.20
C LYS A 109 1.83 3.45 20.92
N VAL A 110 1.63 2.49 20.01
CA VAL A 110 2.17 2.57 18.66
C VAL A 110 1.28 3.51 17.84
N PRO A 111 1.83 4.56 17.23
CA PRO A 111 1.04 5.48 16.40
C PRO A 111 0.28 4.74 15.29
N VAL A 112 -1.01 5.03 15.17
CA VAL A 112 -1.84 4.63 14.04
C VAL A 112 -2.04 5.85 13.17
N ILE A 113 -1.73 5.73 11.88
CA ILE A 113 -1.92 6.76 10.87
C ILE A 113 -2.87 6.21 9.82
N HIS A 114 -3.96 6.93 9.59
CA HIS A 114 -4.98 6.53 8.64
C HIS A 114 -4.71 7.22 7.30
N VAL A 115 -4.40 6.44 6.27
CA VAL A 115 -4.15 6.96 4.92
C VAL A 115 -5.33 6.58 4.03
N GLY A 116 -5.97 7.57 3.47
CA GLY A 116 -7.12 7.36 2.59
C GLY A 116 -7.07 8.25 1.36
N ILE A 117 -7.71 7.78 0.29
CA ILE A 117 -7.93 8.61 -0.89
C ILE A 117 -8.89 9.75 -0.54
N GLY A 118 -8.54 10.98 -0.92
CA GLY A 118 -9.39 12.14 -0.65
C GLY A 118 -9.10 13.26 -1.63
N PHE A 119 -10.15 13.95 -2.07
CA PHE A 119 -10.06 15.06 -3.01
C PHE A 119 -10.83 16.28 -2.51
N ARG A 120 -10.41 17.46 -2.95
CA ARG A 120 -11.18 18.68 -2.75
C ARG A 120 -12.43 18.67 -3.64
N PRO A 121 -13.47 19.41 -3.28
CA PRO A 121 -14.60 19.63 -4.19
C PRO A 121 -14.15 20.09 -5.58
N GLY A 122 -14.70 19.51 -6.64
CA GLY A 122 -14.31 19.79 -8.03
C GLY A 122 -13.05 19.07 -8.51
N TYR A 123 -12.37 18.31 -7.65
CA TYR A 123 -11.20 17.47 -8.00
C TYR A 123 -10.07 18.24 -8.71
N PRO A 124 -9.58 19.38 -8.17
CA PRO A 124 -8.50 20.14 -8.80
C PRO A 124 -7.21 19.32 -8.93
N GLU A 125 -7.03 18.28 -8.13
CA GLU A 125 -5.87 17.39 -8.14
C GLU A 125 -5.89 16.36 -9.28
N VAL A 126 -7.01 16.22 -10.02
CA VAL A 126 -7.23 15.14 -10.98
C VAL A 126 -7.43 15.71 -12.38
N PRO A 127 -6.51 15.44 -13.35
CA PRO A 127 -6.76 15.71 -14.77
C PRO A 127 -8.01 14.97 -15.27
N VAL A 128 -8.76 15.59 -16.19
CA VAL A 128 -10.03 15.04 -16.68
C VAL A 128 -9.86 13.67 -17.34
N ASP A 129 -8.74 13.50 -18.03
CA ASP A 129 -8.36 12.31 -18.82
C ASP A 129 -7.45 11.33 -18.06
N HIS A 130 -7.26 11.53 -16.74
CA HIS A 130 -6.41 10.62 -15.96
C HIS A 130 -6.95 9.19 -15.98
N PRO A 131 -6.13 8.18 -16.42
CA PRO A 131 -6.64 6.83 -16.70
C PRO A 131 -7.31 6.15 -15.49
N THR A 132 -6.81 6.37 -14.29
CA THR A 132 -7.34 5.77 -13.05
C THR A 132 -8.30 6.74 -12.34
N PHE A 133 -7.83 7.94 -12.04
CA PHE A 133 -8.57 8.88 -11.19
C PHE A 133 -9.60 9.72 -11.95
N GLY A 134 -9.60 9.72 -13.29
CA GLY A 134 -10.64 10.34 -14.09
C GLY A 134 -12.03 9.73 -13.80
N MET A 135 -12.10 8.40 -13.62
CA MET A 135 -13.36 7.74 -13.23
C MET A 135 -13.78 8.08 -11.79
N VAL A 136 -12.83 8.24 -10.88
CA VAL A 136 -13.11 8.70 -9.50
C VAL A 136 -13.71 10.09 -9.53
N ARG A 137 -13.13 11.02 -10.31
CA ARG A 137 -13.68 12.36 -10.52
C ARG A 137 -15.10 12.32 -11.09
N GLN A 138 -15.36 11.49 -12.10
CA GLN A 138 -16.69 11.33 -12.71
C GLN A 138 -17.71 10.74 -11.74
N SER A 139 -17.30 9.85 -10.83
CA SER A 139 -18.17 9.24 -9.83
C SER A 139 -18.62 10.20 -8.73
N GLY A 140 -17.96 11.34 -8.56
CA GLY A 140 -18.19 12.27 -7.46
C GLY A 140 -17.82 11.73 -6.07
N LYS A 141 -17.15 10.56 -5.99
CA LYS A 141 -16.78 9.92 -4.72
C LYS A 141 -15.45 10.44 -4.16
N PHE A 142 -15.20 10.16 -2.89
CA PHE A 142 -13.96 10.49 -2.17
C PHE A 142 -13.69 12.01 -2.02
N VAL A 143 -14.71 12.83 -2.08
CA VAL A 143 -14.56 14.21 -1.61
C VAL A 143 -14.39 14.20 -0.09
N ILE A 144 -13.37 14.90 0.40
CA ILE A 144 -13.03 14.97 1.82
C ILE A 144 -14.27 15.43 2.62
N GLY A 145 -14.58 14.73 3.71
CA GLY A 145 -15.76 14.99 4.55
C GLY A 145 -17.03 14.24 4.11
N THR A 146 -17.03 13.56 2.96
CA THR A 146 -18.19 12.75 2.53
C THR A 146 -18.13 11.32 3.06
N LYS A 147 -19.27 10.61 3.06
CA LYS A 147 -19.38 9.21 3.48
C LYS A 147 -18.40 8.28 2.74
N SER A 148 -18.23 8.47 1.44
CA SER A 148 -17.32 7.64 0.65
C SER A 148 -15.84 7.79 1.04
N ALA A 149 -15.45 8.96 1.55
CA ALA A 149 -14.11 9.23 2.04
C ALA A 149 -13.92 8.84 3.52
N ALA A 150 -15.00 8.51 4.25
CA ALA A 150 -14.90 8.10 5.65
C ALA A 150 -14.26 6.72 5.79
N PHE A 151 -13.48 6.52 6.86
CA PHE A 151 -12.92 5.21 7.21
C PHE A 151 -14.00 4.27 7.74
N HIS A 152 -13.74 2.97 7.60
CA HIS A 152 -14.65 1.94 8.13
C HIS A 152 -14.83 2.10 9.64
N PRO A 153 -16.07 2.01 10.18
CA PRO A 153 -16.36 2.31 11.60
C PRO A 153 -15.52 1.52 12.60
N SER A 154 -15.19 0.25 12.30
CA SER A 154 -14.43 -0.61 13.22
C SER A 154 -12.98 -0.19 13.44
N ILE A 155 -12.44 0.66 12.57
CA ILE A 155 -11.07 1.19 12.65
C ILE A 155 -11.02 2.70 12.43
N ALA A 156 -12.14 3.38 12.61
CA ALA A 156 -12.20 4.83 12.44
C ALA A 156 -11.15 5.55 13.30
N PRO A 157 -10.56 6.64 12.75
CA PRO A 157 -9.58 7.44 13.50
C PRO A 157 -10.18 7.98 14.78
N THR A 158 -9.37 8.01 15.85
CA THR A 158 -9.66 8.81 17.05
C THR A 158 -9.26 10.27 16.83
N ALA A 159 -9.67 11.16 17.72
CA ALA A 159 -9.37 12.60 17.60
C ALA A 159 -7.85 12.92 17.59
N ASP A 160 -7.05 12.06 18.22
CA ASP A 160 -5.60 12.24 18.36
C ASP A 160 -4.80 11.55 17.23
N GLU A 161 -5.47 10.78 16.36
CA GLU A 161 -4.82 10.06 15.29
C GLU A 161 -4.71 10.88 14.02
N ILE A 162 -3.61 10.68 13.30
CA ILE A 162 -3.34 11.41 12.07
C ILE A 162 -4.10 10.78 10.92
N VAL A 163 -4.77 11.62 10.13
CA VAL A 163 -5.42 11.25 8.88
C VAL A 163 -4.67 11.91 7.73
N ILE A 164 -4.23 11.11 6.78
CA ILE A 164 -3.55 11.55 5.56
C ILE A 164 -4.50 11.35 4.37
N HIS A 165 -4.72 12.40 3.62
CA HIS A 165 -5.43 12.33 2.34
C HIS A 165 -4.43 12.29 1.20
N LYS A 166 -4.41 11.17 0.47
CA LYS A 166 -3.59 11.00 -0.72
C LYS A 166 -4.41 11.22 -2.00
N HIS A 167 -3.73 11.62 -3.06
CA HIS A 167 -4.36 11.92 -4.35
C HIS A 167 -3.89 10.98 -5.48
N ARG A 168 -3.04 9.99 -5.16
CA ARG A 168 -2.51 8.97 -6.07
C ARG A 168 -2.50 7.61 -5.37
N ILE A 169 -1.91 6.58 -5.99
CA ILE A 169 -2.00 5.20 -5.49
C ILE A 169 -1.19 5.02 -4.20
N SER A 170 0.08 5.40 -4.18
CA SER A 170 0.92 5.26 -2.99
C SER A 170 0.50 6.22 -1.86
N ALA A 171 0.63 5.76 -0.62
CA ALA A 171 0.39 6.56 0.59
C ALA A 171 1.27 7.83 0.67
N PHE A 172 2.43 7.82 0.05
CA PHE A 172 3.38 8.95 0.09
C PHE A 172 3.14 10.00 -0.99
N SER A 173 2.22 9.75 -1.92
CA SER A 173 2.09 10.60 -3.10
C SER A 173 1.25 11.86 -2.84
N GLY A 174 1.92 13.02 -2.91
CA GLY A 174 1.27 14.33 -2.91
C GLY A 174 0.73 14.79 -1.55
N ASN A 175 1.37 14.35 -0.46
CA ASN A 175 0.99 14.71 0.91
C ASN A 175 2.22 14.79 1.83
N ASP A 176 2.00 15.00 3.11
CA ASP A 176 3.02 15.23 4.15
C ASP A 176 3.38 13.98 4.97
N LEU A 177 2.94 12.78 4.57
CA LEU A 177 3.17 11.54 5.32
C LEU A 177 4.65 11.31 5.66
N GLU A 178 5.54 11.42 4.67
CA GLU A 178 6.98 11.20 4.89
C GLU A 178 7.55 12.20 5.89
N MET A 179 7.20 13.47 5.77
CA MET A 179 7.64 14.53 6.69
C MET A 179 7.20 14.22 8.12
N ILE A 180 5.96 13.77 8.31
CA ILE A 180 5.42 13.39 9.62
C ILE A 180 6.15 12.20 10.21
N LEU A 181 6.38 11.15 9.41
CA LEU A 181 7.11 9.95 9.84
C LEU A 181 8.56 10.29 10.27
N ARG A 182 9.27 11.07 9.45
CA ARG A 182 10.63 11.51 9.77
C ARG A 182 10.69 12.40 11.01
N ALA A 183 9.78 13.36 11.14
CA ALA A 183 9.72 14.25 12.30
C ALA A 183 9.45 13.50 13.62
N ARG A 184 8.80 12.34 13.54
CA ARG A 184 8.51 11.46 14.69
C ARG A 184 9.58 10.38 14.92
N GLY A 185 10.64 10.33 14.12
CA GLY A 185 11.69 9.32 14.21
C GLY A 185 11.20 7.91 13.86
N ILE A 186 10.12 7.79 13.06
CA ILE A 186 9.60 6.49 12.62
C ILE A 186 10.54 5.92 11.56
N THR A 187 10.93 4.66 11.76
CA THR A 187 11.78 3.88 10.87
C THR A 187 11.15 2.56 10.46
N HIS A 188 10.09 2.14 11.14
CA HIS A 188 9.37 0.89 10.90
C HIS A 188 7.91 1.16 10.58
N LEU A 189 7.42 0.57 9.50
CA LEU A 189 6.03 0.72 9.06
C LEU A 189 5.33 -0.64 9.04
N VAL A 190 4.18 -0.70 9.68
CA VAL A 190 3.26 -1.84 9.61
C VAL A 190 2.14 -1.47 8.66
N LEU A 191 1.99 -2.21 7.57
CA LEU A 191 1.12 -1.87 6.44
C LEU A 191 0.00 -2.89 6.30
N PHE A 192 -1.22 -2.44 6.12
CA PHE A 192 -2.35 -3.27 5.67
C PHE A 192 -3.45 -2.41 5.04
N GLY A 193 -4.31 -2.99 4.23
CA GLY A 193 -5.45 -2.29 3.62
C GLY A 193 -5.90 -2.83 2.26
N ILE A 194 -6.56 -1.99 1.45
CA ILE A 194 -7.30 -2.31 0.24
C ILE A 194 -6.95 -1.32 -0.89
N ALA A 195 -6.51 -1.75 -2.08
CA ALA A 195 -6.29 -3.12 -2.49
C ALA A 195 -4.80 -3.52 -2.33
N THR A 196 -4.55 -4.83 -2.20
CA THR A 196 -3.20 -5.40 -2.08
C THR A 196 -2.30 -4.99 -3.26
N SER A 197 -2.81 -5.09 -4.50
CA SER A 197 -2.08 -4.72 -5.73
C SER A 197 -2.03 -3.22 -5.99
N GLY A 198 -2.89 -2.46 -5.33
CA GLY A 198 -2.95 -1.01 -5.44
C GLY A 198 -2.07 -0.31 -4.40
N ILE A 199 -2.73 0.24 -3.38
CA ILE A 199 -2.07 1.07 -2.37
C ILE A 199 -1.04 0.30 -1.55
N VAL A 200 -1.32 -0.98 -1.17
CA VAL A 200 -0.39 -1.74 -0.31
C VAL A 200 0.92 -1.98 -1.05
N LEU A 201 0.88 -2.51 -2.28
CA LEU A 201 2.07 -2.72 -3.11
C LEU A 201 2.82 -1.41 -3.38
N SER A 202 2.10 -0.37 -3.81
CA SER A 202 2.72 0.92 -4.18
C SER A 202 3.37 1.60 -2.96
N THR A 203 2.71 1.52 -1.80
CA THR A 203 3.25 2.08 -0.56
C THR A 203 4.46 1.29 -0.06
N LEU A 204 4.40 -0.05 -0.10
CA LEU A 204 5.51 -0.90 0.28
C LEU A 204 6.77 -0.62 -0.55
N ARG A 205 6.62 -0.51 -1.88
CA ARG A 205 7.74 -0.20 -2.78
C ARG A 205 8.38 1.14 -2.44
N GLN A 206 7.57 2.18 -2.33
CA GLN A 206 8.05 3.52 -2.02
C GLN A 206 8.63 3.61 -0.60
N ALA A 207 8.03 2.94 0.39
CA ALA A 207 8.55 2.89 1.75
C ALA A 207 9.94 2.24 1.80
N ALA A 208 10.13 1.13 1.07
CA ALA A 208 11.43 0.46 0.98
C ALA A 208 12.49 1.34 0.31
N ASP A 209 12.13 2.06 -0.77
CA ASP A 209 13.02 3.00 -1.46
C ASP A 209 13.34 4.25 -0.60
N LEU A 210 12.52 4.53 0.41
CA LEU A 210 12.71 5.58 1.42
C LEU A 210 13.37 5.06 2.72
N ASP A 211 13.98 3.88 2.70
CA ASP A 211 14.69 3.24 3.82
C ASP A 211 13.83 2.93 5.07
N PHE A 212 12.52 2.72 4.90
CA PHE A 212 11.68 2.21 5.96
C PHE A 212 11.74 0.68 6.04
N HIS A 213 11.85 0.13 7.25
CA HIS A 213 11.63 -1.30 7.50
C HIS A 213 10.14 -1.60 7.51
N CYS A 214 9.69 -2.49 6.63
CA CYS A 214 8.28 -2.75 6.44
C CYS A 214 7.85 -4.12 6.97
N VAL A 215 6.67 -4.14 7.60
CA VAL A 215 5.91 -5.34 7.94
C VAL A 215 4.57 -5.24 7.22
N VAL A 216 4.14 -6.28 6.54
CA VAL A 216 2.79 -6.35 5.93
C VAL A 216 1.95 -7.39 6.66
N ILE A 217 0.76 -7.00 7.11
CA ILE A 217 -0.20 -7.91 7.73
C ILE A 217 -1.10 -8.45 6.62
N ALA A 218 -0.73 -9.62 6.07
CA ALA A 218 -1.33 -10.15 4.85
C ALA A 218 -2.85 -10.40 4.96
N ASP A 219 -3.31 -10.98 6.08
CA ASP A 219 -4.71 -11.28 6.31
C ASP A 219 -5.57 -10.08 6.75
N CYS A 220 -4.95 -8.90 6.85
CA CYS A 220 -5.60 -7.59 6.92
C CYS A 220 -5.51 -6.82 5.58
N CYS A 221 -4.98 -7.45 4.52
CA CYS A 221 -5.04 -6.95 3.15
C CYS A 221 -6.10 -7.71 2.36
N HIS A 222 -6.65 -7.05 1.33
CA HIS A 222 -7.58 -7.69 0.40
C HIS A 222 -7.40 -7.11 -1.01
N ASP A 223 -7.73 -7.92 -2.02
CA ASP A 223 -7.74 -7.52 -3.43
C ASP A 223 -9.00 -8.08 -4.09
N GLY A 224 -9.42 -7.45 -5.17
CA GLY A 224 -10.55 -7.96 -5.97
C GLY A 224 -10.22 -9.25 -6.74
N ASP A 225 -8.92 -9.60 -6.85
CA ASP A 225 -8.42 -10.84 -7.44
C ASP A 225 -7.63 -11.62 -6.38
N GLU A 226 -8.15 -12.77 -5.97
CA GLU A 226 -7.54 -13.62 -4.94
C GLU A 226 -6.16 -14.16 -5.35
N GLU A 227 -5.94 -14.46 -6.63
CA GLU A 227 -4.65 -14.94 -7.12
C GLU A 227 -3.60 -13.83 -7.09
N VAL A 228 -3.98 -12.61 -7.45
CA VAL A 228 -3.11 -11.43 -7.33
C VAL A 228 -2.73 -11.20 -5.86
N HIS A 229 -3.71 -11.22 -4.95
CA HIS A 229 -3.44 -11.10 -3.51
C HIS A 229 -2.48 -12.19 -3.02
N ARG A 230 -2.74 -13.45 -3.36
CA ARG A 230 -1.92 -14.59 -2.98
C ARG A 230 -0.48 -14.44 -3.49
N VAL A 231 -0.30 -14.13 -4.78
CA VAL A 231 1.05 -13.98 -5.37
C VAL A 231 1.81 -12.83 -4.71
N LEU A 232 1.16 -11.69 -4.50
CA LEU A 232 1.81 -10.53 -3.88
C LEU A 232 2.26 -10.83 -2.46
N THR A 233 1.39 -11.41 -1.64
CA THR A 233 1.68 -11.66 -0.21
C THR A 233 2.66 -12.82 0.00
N THR A 234 2.68 -13.84 -0.88
CA THR A 234 3.53 -15.02 -0.71
C THR A 234 4.85 -14.98 -1.47
N LYS A 235 4.96 -14.22 -2.57
CA LYS A 235 6.13 -14.28 -3.47
C LYS A 235 6.80 -12.92 -3.71
N VAL A 236 6.07 -11.82 -3.53
CA VAL A 236 6.57 -10.49 -3.91
C VAL A 236 6.97 -9.67 -2.69
N PHE A 237 6.07 -9.53 -1.72
CA PHE A 237 6.27 -8.66 -0.56
C PHE A 237 7.45 -9.07 0.33
N SER A 238 7.73 -10.37 0.43
CA SER A 238 8.87 -10.90 1.21
C SER A 238 10.25 -10.42 0.73
N ARG A 239 10.32 -9.78 -0.44
CA ARG A 239 11.55 -9.16 -0.94
C ARG A 239 11.86 -7.82 -0.26
N GLN A 240 10.87 -7.17 0.34
CA GLN A 240 10.98 -5.80 0.89
C GLN A 240 10.30 -5.64 2.25
N ALA A 241 9.60 -6.67 2.74
CA ALA A 241 8.89 -6.65 4.01
C ALA A 241 8.90 -8.01 4.71
N THR A 242 8.77 -8.00 6.02
CA THR A 242 8.32 -9.19 6.76
C THR A 242 6.81 -9.31 6.59
N VAL A 243 6.34 -10.46 6.09
CA VAL A 243 4.91 -10.72 5.89
C VAL A 243 4.40 -11.60 7.03
N VAL A 244 3.37 -11.13 7.73
CA VAL A 244 2.81 -11.82 8.91
C VAL A 244 1.28 -11.85 8.87
N THR A 245 0.68 -12.66 9.75
CA THR A 245 -0.76 -12.60 10.05
C THR A 245 -1.03 -11.62 11.19
N ALA A 246 -2.29 -11.19 11.33
CA ALA A 246 -2.74 -10.35 12.45
C ALA A 246 -2.44 -10.99 13.81
N ASP A 247 -2.69 -12.29 13.95
CA ASP A 247 -2.46 -13.00 15.21
C ASP A 247 -0.97 -13.07 15.58
N LYS A 248 -0.11 -13.35 14.58
CA LYS A 248 1.35 -13.32 14.78
C LYS A 248 1.81 -11.93 15.20
N PHE A 249 1.40 -10.89 14.48
CA PHE A 249 1.74 -9.51 14.78
C PHE A 249 1.33 -9.09 16.20
N ILE A 250 0.07 -9.36 16.61
CA ILE A 250 -0.44 -9.01 17.94
C ILE A 250 0.32 -9.73 19.06
N LYS A 251 0.72 -10.99 18.83
CA LYS A 251 1.49 -11.78 19.80
C LYS A 251 2.93 -11.26 19.97
N GLU A 252 3.53 -10.76 18.91
CA GLU A 252 4.93 -10.35 18.85
C GLU A 252 5.15 -8.85 19.16
N MET A 253 4.08 -8.05 19.17
CA MET A 253 4.08 -6.68 19.69
C MET A 253 4.35 -6.71 21.19
#